data_ad59d40d63df735e084431e7942a11fe
#
_entry.id   ad59d40d63df735e084431e7942a11fe
#
_cell.length_a   1.000
_cell.length_b   1.000
_cell.length_c   1.000
_cell.angle_alpha   90.00
_cell.angle_beta   90.00
_cell.angle_gamma   90.00
#
_symmetry.space_group_name_H-M   'P 1'
#
loop_
_entity.id
_entity.type
_entity.pdbx_description
1 polymer ?
#
loop_
_entity_poly.entity_id
_entity_poly.type
_entity_poly.pdbx_seq_one_letter_code
_entity_poly.pdbx_strand_id
1 'polypeptide(L)'
;LIAKVKAAGVPVVTVLLSGRPLILGSTLNTTDAFVAAWLPGTEGEGVADVLFGVSRPTGKLPRNWPRSNEQLIGQSTVSRDPLFPRGYGLTYRDDSMSARSTPAQSR
;
A
#
# COMPACT_ATOMS: atom_id res chain seq x y z
N LEU A 1 -5.91 -15.09 7.00
CA LEU A 1 -5.24 -14.41 8.13
C LEU A 1 -5.75 -12.99 8.33
N ILE A 2 -5.73 -12.15 7.29
CA ILE A 2 -6.16 -10.76 7.40
C ILE A 2 -7.61 -10.65 7.86
N ALA A 3 -8.50 -11.42 7.22
CA ALA A 3 -9.91 -11.41 7.57
C ALA A 3 -10.14 -11.86 9.02
N LYS A 4 -9.35 -12.81 9.50
CA LYS A 4 -9.45 -13.30 10.86
C LYS A 4 -9.03 -12.23 11.88
N VAL A 5 -7.97 -11.50 11.60
CA VAL A 5 -7.52 -10.41 12.45
C VAL A 5 -8.53 -9.27 12.41
N LYS A 6 -9.06 -8.96 11.24
CA LYS A 6 -10.06 -7.90 11.09
C LYS A 6 -11.34 -8.23 11.87
N ALA A 7 -11.71 -9.49 11.92
CA ALA A 7 -12.90 -9.94 12.67
C ALA A 7 -12.76 -9.70 14.17
N ALA A 8 -11.54 -9.51 14.68
CA ALA A 8 -11.32 -9.18 16.09
C ALA A 8 -11.66 -7.71 16.41
N GLY A 9 -12.03 -6.92 15.42
CA GLY A 9 -12.46 -5.53 15.63
C GLY A 9 -11.34 -4.52 15.76
N VAL A 10 -10.12 -4.88 15.39
CA VAL A 10 -8.95 -4.00 15.46
C VAL A 10 -8.60 -3.46 14.07
N PRO A 11 -8.01 -2.26 13.98
CA PRO A 11 -7.47 -1.77 12.72
C PRO A 11 -6.33 -2.68 12.23
N VAL A 12 -6.27 -2.87 10.92
CA VAL A 12 -5.27 -3.73 10.29
C VAL A 12 -4.47 -2.93 9.27
N VAL A 13 -3.16 -2.94 9.43
CA VAL A 13 -2.23 -2.41 8.43
C VAL A 13 -1.50 -3.59 7.82
N THR A 14 -1.60 -3.73 6.51
CA THR A 14 -0.91 -4.79 5.79
C THR A 14 0.35 -4.24 5.15
N VAL A 15 1.48 -4.82 5.46
CA VAL A 15 2.76 -4.49 4.84
C VAL A 15 3.15 -5.63 3.92
N LEU A 16 3.21 -5.35 2.63
CA LEU A 16 3.57 -6.35 1.63
C LEU A 16 5.06 -6.26 1.29
N LEU A 17 5.76 -7.36 1.50
CA LEU A 17 7.15 -7.51 1.05
C LEU A 17 7.14 -8.34 -0.22
N SER A 18 7.52 -7.73 -1.33
CA SER A 18 7.54 -8.43 -2.61
C SER A 18 8.46 -7.72 -3.59
N GLY A 19 9.00 -8.49 -4.53
CA GLY A 19 9.86 -7.94 -5.59
C GLY A 19 9.09 -7.41 -6.79
N ARG A 20 7.77 -7.55 -6.78
CA ARG A 20 6.91 -7.13 -7.89
C ARG A 20 5.50 -6.88 -7.39
N PRO A 21 4.69 -6.13 -8.13
CA PRO A 21 3.27 -6.01 -7.82
C PRO A 21 2.59 -7.38 -7.88
N LEU A 22 1.85 -7.70 -6.85
CA LEU A 22 1.08 -8.94 -6.75
C LEU A 22 -0.41 -8.63 -6.87
N ILE A 23 -1.17 -9.60 -7.35
CA ILE A 23 -2.61 -9.46 -7.42
C ILE A 23 -3.17 -9.51 -5.99
N LEU A 24 -3.78 -8.43 -5.55
CA LEU A 24 -4.24 -8.30 -4.18
C LEU A 24 -5.62 -8.91 -3.94
N GLY A 25 -6.44 -9.00 -4.99
CA GLY A 25 -7.79 -9.52 -4.85
C GLY A 25 -8.58 -8.74 -3.82
N SER A 26 -9.20 -9.45 -2.89
CA SER A 26 -9.97 -8.84 -1.81
C SER A 26 -9.12 -8.32 -0.64
N THR A 27 -7.83 -8.57 -0.65
CA THR A 27 -6.94 -8.17 0.45
C THR A 27 -7.01 -6.68 0.73
N LEU A 28 -7.00 -5.88 -0.33
CA LEU A 28 -7.04 -4.42 -0.18
C LEU A 28 -8.31 -3.95 0.52
N ASN A 29 -9.42 -4.60 0.27
CA ASN A 29 -10.71 -4.22 0.86
C ASN A 29 -10.84 -4.65 2.32
N THR A 30 -10.04 -5.61 2.76
CA THR A 30 -10.11 -6.12 4.12
C THR A 30 -9.07 -5.51 5.05
N THR A 31 -8.22 -4.64 4.54
CA THR A 31 -7.21 -3.95 5.35
C THR A 31 -7.56 -2.46 5.47
N ASP A 32 -7.20 -1.85 6.58
CA ASP A 32 -7.44 -0.42 6.79
C ASP A 32 -6.38 0.43 6.13
N ALA A 33 -5.16 -0.07 6.05
CA ALA A 33 -4.08 0.57 5.33
C ALA A 33 -3.19 -0.48 4.68
N PHE A 34 -2.58 -0.12 3.57
CA PHE A 34 -1.73 -1.04 2.81
C PHE A 34 -0.44 -0.35 2.43
N VAL A 35 0.68 -0.99 2.72
CA VAL A 35 2.02 -0.49 2.42
C VAL A 35 2.75 -1.49 1.54
N ALA A 36 3.17 -1.07 0.36
CA ALA A 36 4.03 -1.86 -0.49
C ALA A 36 5.48 -1.50 -0.15
N ALA A 37 6.13 -2.35 0.62
CA ALA A 37 7.48 -2.07 1.13
C ALA A 37 8.58 -2.64 0.25
N TRP A 38 8.22 -3.37 -0.81
CA TRP A 38 9.16 -4.01 -1.71
C TRP A 38 10.09 -4.97 -0.96
N LEU A 39 11.40 -4.84 -1.16
CA LEU A 39 12.38 -5.73 -0.55
C LEU A 39 13.32 -4.91 0.34
N PRO A 40 12.95 -4.63 1.58
CA PRO A 40 13.76 -3.80 2.47
C PRO A 40 15.03 -4.49 2.98
N GLY A 41 15.15 -5.80 2.81
CA GLY A 41 16.33 -6.53 3.29
C GLY A 41 16.47 -6.42 4.80
N THR A 42 17.65 -5.95 5.24
CA THR A 42 17.93 -5.74 6.67
C THR A 42 17.48 -4.38 7.19
N GLU A 43 16.85 -3.56 6.32
CA GLU A 43 16.48 -2.19 6.65
C GLU A 43 15.04 -2.07 7.15
N GLY A 44 14.60 -3.03 7.94
CA GLY A 44 13.24 -3.04 8.49
C GLY A 44 12.92 -1.81 9.35
N GLU A 45 13.93 -1.16 9.90
CA GLU A 45 13.72 0.06 10.67
C GLU A 45 13.09 1.17 9.86
N GLY A 46 13.44 1.27 8.58
CA GLY A 46 12.83 2.26 7.69
C GLY A 46 11.35 2.04 7.52
N VAL A 47 10.91 0.79 7.45
CA VAL A 47 9.48 0.46 7.40
C VAL A 47 8.79 0.90 8.70
N ALA A 48 9.40 0.61 9.83
CA ALA A 48 8.86 1.01 11.13
C ALA A 48 8.77 2.53 11.25
N ASP A 49 9.78 3.24 10.79
CA ASP A 49 9.78 4.72 10.82
C ASP A 49 8.60 5.29 10.04
N VAL A 50 8.25 4.70 8.92
CA VAL A 50 7.08 5.12 8.15
C VAL A 50 5.80 4.77 8.90
N LEU A 51 5.70 3.56 9.43
CA LEU A 51 4.48 3.11 10.12
C LEU A 51 4.18 3.95 11.36
N PHE A 52 5.21 4.38 12.09
CA PHE A 52 5.03 5.16 13.30
C PHE A 52 5.13 6.67 13.09
N GLY A 53 5.23 7.11 11.85
CA GLY A 53 5.17 8.53 11.51
C GLY A 53 6.48 9.29 11.71
N VAL A 54 7.58 8.61 11.98
CA VAL A 54 8.91 9.25 12.07
C VAL A 54 9.33 9.77 10.72
N SER A 55 9.00 9.04 9.66
CA SER A 55 9.25 9.44 8.28
C SER A 55 7.97 9.40 7.48
N ARG A 56 7.83 10.35 6.55
CA ARG A 56 6.67 10.34 5.63
C ARG A 56 6.92 9.40 4.47
N PRO A 57 5.91 8.65 4.05
CA PRO A 57 6.01 7.91 2.81
C PRO A 57 6.02 8.91 1.63
N THR A 58 7.00 8.78 0.77
CA THR A 58 7.14 9.63 -0.42
C THR A 58 7.21 8.81 -1.70
N GLY A 59 7.20 7.48 -1.58
CA GLY A 59 7.33 6.59 -2.71
C GLY A 59 6.15 6.67 -3.66
N LYS A 60 6.48 6.57 -4.96
CA LYS A 60 5.48 6.51 -6.02
C LYS A 60 5.71 5.27 -6.84
N LEU A 61 4.64 4.65 -7.30
CA LEU A 61 4.75 3.44 -8.10
C LEU A 61 5.52 3.69 -9.39
N PRO A 62 6.54 2.88 -9.70
CA PRO A 62 7.29 3.03 -10.95
C PRO A 62 6.55 2.47 -12.15
N ARG A 63 5.48 1.72 -11.92
CA ARG A 63 4.65 1.08 -12.95
C ARG A 63 3.24 0.92 -12.44
N ASN A 64 2.33 0.58 -13.34
CA ASN A 64 0.96 0.29 -12.95
C ASN A 64 0.91 -0.96 -12.06
N TRP A 65 0.05 -0.90 -11.05
CA TRP A 65 -0.25 -2.08 -10.23
C TRP A 65 -1.44 -2.80 -10.84
N PRO A 66 -1.29 -4.06 -11.25
CA PRO A 66 -2.36 -4.76 -11.94
C PRO A 66 -3.53 -5.11 -11.03
N ARG A 67 -4.72 -5.07 -11.58
CA ARG A 67 -5.94 -5.44 -10.87
C ARG A 67 -6.19 -6.94 -10.97
N SER A 68 -5.78 -7.56 -12.08
CA SER A 68 -6.05 -8.96 -12.36
C SER A 68 -4.91 -9.59 -13.15
N ASN A 69 -4.92 -10.91 -13.24
CA ASN A 69 -3.88 -11.65 -13.95
C ASN A 69 -3.83 -11.32 -15.44
N GLU A 70 -4.96 -10.98 -16.03
CA GLU A 70 -5.01 -10.62 -17.45
C GLU A 70 -4.13 -9.41 -17.77
N GLN A 71 -4.02 -8.50 -16.82
CA GLN A 71 -3.18 -7.31 -16.99
C GLN A 71 -1.70 -7.62 -16.87
N LEU A 72 -1.34 -8.76 -16.30
CA LEU A 72 0.06 -9.21 -16.24
C LEU A 72 0.52 -9.82 -17.55
N ILE A 73 -0.34 -10.56 -18.22
CA ILE A 73 0.02 -11.34 -19.41
C ILE A 73 0.28 -10.45 -20.61
N GLY A 74 -0.43 -9.35 -20.72
CA GLY A 74 -0.35 -8.51 -21.89
C GLY A 74 0.88 -7.63 -21.99
N GLN A 75 1.67 -7.50 -20.94
CA GLN A 75 2.80 -6.56 -20.84
C GLN A 75 2.55 -5.20 -21.52
N SER A 76 1.31 -4.94 -21.79
CA SER A 76 0.94 -3.67 -22.36
C SER A 76 1.24 -2.61 -21.33
N THR A 77 2.15 -1.75 -21.67
CA THR A 77 2.42 -0.55 -20.89
C THR A 77 1.17 0.29 -20.73
N VAL A 78 0.14 -0.05 -21.47
CA VAL A 78 -1.15 0.61 -21.48
C VAL A 78 -2.20 -0.33 -20.89
N SER A 79 -1.99 -0.72 -19.64
CA SER A 79 -3.04 -1.41 -18.94
C SER A 79 -4.16 -0.40 -18.67
N ARG A 80 -5.31 -0.64 -19.27
CA ARG A 80 -6.50 0.13 -18.99
C ARG A 80 -7.02 -0.27 -17.62
N ASP A 81 -7.36 0.73 -16.79
CA ASP A 81 -7.95 0.52 -15.49
C ASP A 81 -7.07 -0.35 -14.54
N PRO A 82 -5.82 0.05 -14.29
CA PRO A 82 -5.01 -0.64 -13.27
C PRO A 82 -5.62 -0.43 -11.89
N LEU A 83 -5.26 -1.28 -10.93
CA LEU A 83 -5.66 -1.07 -9.55
C LEU A 83 -5.09 0.25 -9.02
N PHE A 84 -3.80 0.50 -9.27
CA PHE A 84 -3.16 1.78 -9.02
C PHE A 84 -2.29 2.13 -10.23
N PRO A 85 -2.37 3.37 -10.73
CA PRO A 85 -1.56 3.77 -11.88
C PRO A 85 -0.12 4.07 -11.49
N ARG A 86 0.77 4.07 -12.47
CA ARG A 86 2.13 4.56 -12.30
C ARG A 86 2.09 5.97 -11.70
N GLY A 87 2.99 6.22 -10.77
CA GLY A 87 3.07 7.51 -10.09
C GLY A 87 2.15 7.64 -8.88
N TYR A 88 1.32 6.64 -8.63
CA TYR A 88 0.44 6.65 -7.46
C TYR A 88 1.25 6.43 -6.18
N GLY A 89 0.85 7.11 -5.12
CA GLY A 89 1.40 6.92 -3.79
C GLY A 89 0.85 7.96 -2.85
N LEU A 90 0.44 7.53 -1.69
CA LEU A 90 -0.09 8.39 -0.64
C LEU A 90 1.04 8.87 0.26
N THR A 91 0.81 9.97 0.94
CA THR A 91 1.71 10.48 1.96
C THR A 91 0.88 10.95 3.15
N TYR A 92 1.54 11.21 4.26
CA TYR A 92 0.86 11.75 5.43
C TYR A 92 0.65 13.25 5.27
N ARG A 93 -0.40 13.76 5.90
CA ARG A 93 -0.68 15.18 5.94
C ARG A 93 0.33 15.88 6.86
N ASP A 94 0.40 17.21 6.73
CA ASP A 94 1.21 18.02 7.62
C ASP A 94 0.75 17.86 9.06
N ASP A 95 1.70 17.93 10.00
CA ASP A 95 1.45 17.66 11.39
C ASP A 95 0.37 18.53 12.01
N SER A 96 0.37 19.80 11.66
CA SER A 96 -0.60 20.74 12.20
C SER A 96 -2.03 20.34 11.89
N MET A 97 -2.24 19.56 10.85
CA MET A 97 -3.55 19.13 10.41
C MET A 97 -3.83 17.67 10.69
N SER A 98 -2.80 16.86 10.74
CA SER A 98 -2.96 15.42 10.85
C SER A 98 -3.58 14.99 12.16
N ALA A 99 -3.34 15.72 13.25
CA ALA A 99 -3.85 15.35 14.56
C ALA A 99 -5.38 15.31 14.62
N ARG A 100 -6.06 16.02 13.73
CA ARG A 100 -7.52 16.08 13.69
C ARG A 100 -8.09 15.53 12.42
N SER A 101 -7.26 15.13 11.52
CA SER A 101 -7.72 14.63 10.24
C SER A 101 -8.21 13.21 10.38
N THR A 102 -9.22 12.88 9.60
CA THR A 102 -9.58 11.49 9.45
C THR A 102 -8.46 10.76 8.72
N PRO A 103 -8.30 9.48 8.95
CA PRO A 103 -7.28 8.69 8.29
C PRO A 103 -7.61 8.39 6.83
N ALA A 104 -8.10 9.34 6.12
CA ALA A 104 -8.57 9.13 4.75
C ALA A 104 -7.47 8.74 3.78
N GLN A 105 -6.25 9.02 4.09
CA GLN A 105 -5.11 8.67 3.28
C GLN A 105 -4.60 7.25 3.50
N SER A 106 -5.22 6.52 4.36
CA SER A 106 -4.94 5.10 4.48
C SER A 106 -5.50 4.39 3.26
N ARG A 107 -4.88 3.89 2.42
CA ARG A 107 -5.20 3.18 1.19
C ARG A 107 -4.60 3.77 -0.01
#